data_5a7e2f113679534ccb96cdc14b71ad72
#
_entry.id   5a7e2f113679534ccb96cdc14b71ad72
#
_cell.length_a   1.000
_cell.length_b   1.000
_cell.length_c   1.000
_cell.angle_alpha   90.00
_cell.angle_beta   90.00
_cell.angle_gamma   90.00
#
_symmetry.space_group_name_H-M   'P 1'
#
loop_
_entity.id
_entity.type
_entity.pdbx_description
1 polymer ?
#
loop_
_entity_poly.entity_id
_entity_poly.type
_entity_poly.pdbx_seq_one_letter_code
_entity_poly.pdbx_strand_id
1 'polypeptide(L)'
;MSLPGFVPISVGEYVELHIKSNPGTDRSDLVKRLKYALAARERGVACACGGPLWVIGSAEAGLGCFRCITGESMPDGDYEIEAS
;
A
#
# COMPACT_ATOMS: atom_id res chain seq x y z
N MET A 1 -2.59 -4.35 13.32
CA MET A 1 -3.94 -3.77 13.41
C MET A 1 -4.24 -3.00 12.14
N SER A 2 -5.38 -3.26 11.52
CA SER A 2 -5.76 -2.57 10.29
C SER A 2 -6.18 -1.13 10.57
N LEU A 3 -5.89 -0.23 9.63
CA LEU A 3 -6.42 1.12 9.68
C LEU A 3 -7.92 1.09 9.37
N PRO A 4 -8.74 1.97 10.01
CA PRO A 4 -10.17 2.02 9.74
C PRO A 4 -10.47 2.25 8.25
N GLY A 5 -11.43 1.52 7.72
CA GLY A 5 -11.85 1.64 6.32
C GLY A 5 -11.07 0.80 5.34
N PHE A 6 -9.91 0.27 5.72
CA PHE A 6 -9.12 -0.60 4.86
C PHE A 6 -9.47 -2.08 5.08
N VAL A 7 -9.37 -2.85 3.99
CA VAL A 7 -9.48 -4.31 4.03
C VAL A 7 -8.06 -4.86 4.12
N PRO A 8 -7.71 -5.62 5.16
CA PRO A 8 -6.36 -6.17 5.30
C PRO A 8 -6.08 -7.24 4.26
N ILE A 9 -4.84 -7.25 3.74
CA ILE A 9 -4.41 -8.20 2.73
C ILE A 9 -2.90 -8.44 2.89
N SER A 10 -2.42 -9.63 2.55
CA SER A 10 -0.98 -9.90 2.56
C SER A 10 -0.34 -9.42 1.26
N VAL A 11 0.98 -9.25 1.28
CA VAL A 11 1.72 -8.88 0.06
C VAL A 11 1.45 -9.89 -1.06
N GLY A 12 1.54 -11.18 -0.74
CA GLY A 12 1.33 -12.22 -1.75
C GLY A 12 -0.06 -12.19 -2.36
N GLU A 13 -1.08 -12.05 -1.53
CA GLU A 13 -2.46 -11.99 -2.01
C GLU A 13 -2.71 -10.74 -2.87
N TYR A 14 -2.18 -9.61 -2.44
CA TYR A 14 -2.34 -8.38 -3.21
C TYR A 14 -1.65 -8.47 -4.57
N VAL A 15 -0.44 -9.02 -4.60
CA VAL A 15 0.31 -9.20 -5.85
C VAL A 15 -0.49 -10.05 -6.85
N GLU A 16 -1.10 -11.14 -6.37
CA GLU A 16 -1.92 -11.99 -7.24
C GLU A 16 -3.12 -11.23 -7.80
N LEU A 17 -3.82 -10.47 -6.96
CA LEU A 17 -4.96 -9.67 -7.41
C LEU A 17 -4.53 -8.61 -8.43
N HIS A 18 -3.43 -7.92 -8.16
CA HIS A 18 -2.93 -6.86 -9.03
C HIS A 18 -2.54 -7.40 -10.41
N ILE A 19 -1.82 -8.51 -10.45
CA ILE A 19 -1.38 -9.12 -11.72
C ILE A 19 -2.55 -9.66 -12.51
N LYS A 20 -3.56 -10.19 -11.84
CA LYS A 20 -4.78 -10.68 -12.49
C LYS A 20 -5.47 -9.56 -13.27
N SER A 21 -5.49 -8.35 -12.73
CA SER A 21 -6.08 -7.17 -13.38
C SER A 21 -5.10 -6.46 -14.32
N ASN A 22 -3.79 -6.67 -14.13
CA ASN A 22 -2.73 -5.99 -14.87
C ASN A 22 -1.67 -7.03 -15.26
N PRO A 23 -1.95 -7.91 -16.23
CA PRO A 23 -1.07 -9.05 -16.53
C PRO A 23 0.32 -8.68 -17.06
N GLY A 24 0.52 -7.45 -17.51
CA GLY A 24 1.83 -6.97 -17.95
C GLY A 24 2.75 -6.51 -16.81
N THR A 25 2.28 -6.58 -15.55
CA THR A 25 3.06 -6.13 -14.41
C THR A 25 4.23 -7.07 -14.11
N ASP A 26 5.41 -6.50 -13.85
CA ASP A 26 6.58 -7.27 -13.39
C ASP A 26 6.35 -7.62 -11.91
N ARG A 27 6.13 -8.91 -11.63
CA ARG A 27 5.86 -9.41 -10.28
C ARG A 27 6.99 -9.06 -9.30
N SER A 28 8.23 -9.28 -9.71
CA SER A 28 9.40 -9.04 -8.85
C SER A 28 9.51 -7.57 -8.47
N ASP A 29 9.30 -6.68 -9.43
CA ASP A 29 9.35 -5.24 -9.19
C ASP A 29 8.23 -4.80 -8.24
N LEU A 30 7.01 -5.29 -8.47
CA LEU A 30 5.87 -4.97 -7.63
C LEU A 30 6.11 -5.41 -6.18
N VAL A 31 6.60 -6.64 -5.98
CA VAL A 31 6.91 -7.17 -4.65
C VAL A 31 7.96 -6.30 -3.97
N LYS A 32 9.01 -5.91 -4.68
CA LYS A 32 10.06 -5.05 -4.10
C LYS A 32 9.51 -3.70 -3.65
N ARG A 33 8.67 -3.08 -4.46
CA ARG A 33 8.07 -1.78 -4.12
C ARG A 33 7.15 -1.88 -2.91
N LEU A 34 6.33 -2.93 -2.85
CA LEU A 34 5.44 -3.17 -1.70
C LEU A 34 6.24 -3.41 -0.43
N LYS A 35 7.28 -4.22 -0.49
CA LYS A 35 8.10 -4.51 0.68
C LYS A 35 8.90 -3.29 1.13
N TYR A 36 9.36 -2.47 0.19
CA TYR A 36 10.03 -1.23 0.53
C TYR A 36 9.11 -0.28 1.30
N ALA A 37 7.88 -0.09 0.80
CA ALA A 37 6.91 0.78 1.46
C ALA A 37 6.48 0.24 2.82
N LEU A 38 6.29 -1.08 2.92
CA LEU A 38 5.94 -1.73 4.17
C LEU A 38 7.04 -1.55 5.21
N ALA A 39 8.29 -1.76 4.81
CA ALA A 39 9.44 -1.56 5.71
C ALA A 39 9.55 -0.12 6.17
N ALA A 40 9.30 0.84 5.30
CA ALA A 40 9.31 2.25 5.66
C ALA A 40 8.25 2.55 6.71
N ARG A 41 7.02 2.03 6.53
CA ARG A 41 5.96 2.20 7.50
C ARG A 41 6.33 1.60 8.86
N GLU A 42 6.94 0.42 8.85
CA GLU A 42 7.34 -0.26 10.09
C GLU A 42 8.47 0.47 10.81
N ARG A 43 9.31 1.19 10.08
CA ARG A 43 10.35 2.03 10.68
C ARG A 43 9.83 3.35 11.23
N GLY A 44 8.54 3.62 11.08
CA GLY A 44 7.94 4.85 11.54
C GLY A 44 8.00 6.01 10.56
N VAL A 45 8.37 5.75 9.32
CA VAL A 45 8.33 6.80 8.28
C VAL A 45 6.87 7.18 8.04
N ALA A 46 6.59 8.46 8.06
CA ALA A 46 5.24 8.97 7.87
C ALA A 46 5.15 9.79 6.58
N CYS A 47 3.91 10.01 6.11
CA CYS A 47 3.65 10.93 5.01
C CYS A 47 4.09 12.34 5.40
N ALA A 48 4.41 13.18 4.42
CA ALA A 48 4.78 14.57 4.67
C ALA A 48 3.71 15.34 5.46
N CYS A 49 2.45 14.92 5.38
CA CYS A 49 1.37 15.53 6.15
C CYS A 49 1.26 15.00 7.59
N GLY A 50 2.12 14.05 7.97
CA GLY A 50 2.13 13.45 9.31
C GLY A 50 1.28 12.19 9.46
N GLY A 51 0.52 11.81 8.45
CA GLY A 51 -0.33 10.62 8.49
C GLY A 51 0.44 9.33 8.22
N PRO A 52 -0.16 8.16 8.52
CA PRO A 52 0.49 6.87 8.27
C PRO A 52 0.60 6.59 6.78
N LEU A 53 1.69 5.93 6.39
CA LEU A 53 1.87 5.54 4.99
C LEU A 53 0.82 4.52 4.57
N TRP A 54 0.29 4.67 3.37
CA TRP A 54 -0.54 3.67 2.72
C TRP A 54 0.37 2.85 1.82
N VAL A 55 0.70 1.63 2.23
CA VAL A 55 1.71 0.80 1.57
C VAL A 55 1.39 0.57 0.09
N ILE A 56 0.16 0.19 -0.21
CA ILE A 56 -0.24 -0.11 -1.59
C ILE A 56 -0.08 1.11 -2.51
N GLY A 57 -0.60 2.26 -2.09
CA GLY A 57 -0.46 3.48 -2.87
C GLY A 57 0.97 3.95 -2.96
N SER A 58 1.73 3.79 -1.87
CA SER A 58 3.14 4.18 -1.84
C SER A 58 4.00 3.37 -2.80
N ALA A 59 3.63 2.11 -3.05
CA ALA A 59 4.35 1.27 -3.99
C ALA A 59 4.24 1.76 -5.44
N GLU A 60 3.21 2.53 -5.74
CA GLU A 60 2.96 3.04 -7.09
C GLU A 60 3.30 4.53 -7.24
N ALA A 61 2.95 5.33 -6.23
CA ALA A 61 3.01 6.79 -6.33
C ALA A 61 4.13 7.43 -5.49
N GLY A 62 4.91 6.62 -4.77
CA GLY A 62 5.90 7.13 -3.82
C GLY A 62 5.31 7.23 -2.42
N LEU A 63 6.16 7.29 -1.41
CA LEU A 63 5.74 7.24 -0.01
C LEU A 63 4.76 8.36 0.32
N GLY A 64 3.57 7.96 0.77
CA GLY A 64 2.52 8.90 1.14
C GLY A 64 1.36 8.19 1.81
N CYS A 65 0.45 8.97 2.40
CA CYS A 65 -0.76 8.43 3.02
C CYS A 65 -1.88 8.34 1.98
N PHE A 66 -2.94 7.60 2.34
CA PHE A 66 -4.09 7.42 1.46
C PHE A 66 -4.66 8.76 0.97
N ARG A 67 -4.82 9.70 1.88
CA ARG A 67 -5.39 11.00 1.59
C ARG A 67 -4.53 11.82 0.61
N CYS A 68 -3.22 11.82 0.79
CA CYS A 68 -2.32 12.55 -0.09
C CYS A 68 -2.23 11.92 -1.47
N ILE A 69 -2.31 10.58 -1.54
CA ILE A 69 -2.21 9.85 -2.80
C ILE A 69 -3.51 9.91 -3.60
N THR A 70 -4.66 9.71 -2.95
CA THR A 70 -5.95 9.62 -3.63
C THR A 70 -6.74 10.93 -3.64
N GLY A 71 -6.47 11.82 -2.69
CA GLY A 71 -7.27 13.01 -2.49
C GLY A 71 -8.54 12.78 -1.68
N GLU A 72 -8.83 11.54 -1.29
CA GLU A 72 -9.99 11.20 -0.50
C GLU A 72 -9.67 11.24 0.99
N SER A 73 -10.65 11.65 1.81
CA SER A 73 -10.40 11.81 3.25
C SER A 73 -10.31 10.49 4.00
N MET A 74 -11.03 9.46 3.55
CA MET A 74 -11.05 8.15 4.21
C MET A 74 -11.17 7.03 3.19
N PRO A 75 -10.53 5.88 3.44
CA PRO A 75 -10.70 4.72 2.58
C PRO A 75 -12.09 4.10 2.76
N ASP A 76 -12.59 3.48 1.71
CA ASP A 76 -13.88 2.81 1.71
C ASP A 76 -13.72 1.47 1.00
N GLY A 77 -13.29 0.46 1.74
CA GLY A 77 -13.06 -0.87 1.19
C GLY A 77 -11.76 -1.04 0.42
N ASP A 78 -10.89 -0.05 0.45
CA ASP A 78 -9.57 -0.15 -0.19
C ASP A 78 -8.69 -1.13 0.57
N TYR A 79 -7.76 -1.77 -0.16
CA TYR A 79 -6.85 -2.72 0.47
C TYR A 79 -5.67 -2.02 1.12
N GLU A 80 -5.18 -2.60 2.21
CA GLU A 80 -3.91 -2.20 2.82
C GLU A 80 -3.15 -3.43 3.30
N ILE A 81 -1.84 -3.39 3.16
CA ILE A 81 -0.99 -4.51 3.54
C ILE A 81 -0.93 -4.63 5.06
N GLU A 82 -1.25 -5.83 5.57
CA GLU A 82 -1.18 -6.15 7.00
C GLU A 82 0.03 -7.03 7.32
N ALA A 83 0.45 -7.86 6.36
CA ALA A 83 1.58 -8.78 6.56
C ALA A 83 2.32 -8.99 5.25
N SER A 84 3.59 -9.28 5.32
CA SER A 84 4.41 -9.56 4.13
C SER A 84 4.28 -10.98 3.58
#